data_e1a814c337d5935b58d876dd881df3b1
#
_entry.id   e1a814c337d5935b58d876dd881df3b1
#
_cell.length_a   1.000
_cell.length_b   1.000
_cell.length_c   1.000
_cell.angle_alpha   90.00
_cell.angle_beta   90.00
_cell.angle_gamma   90.00
#
_symmetry.space_group_name_H-M   'P 1'
#
loop_
_entity.id
_entity.type
_entity.pdbx_description
1 polymer ?
#
loop_
_entity_poly.entity_id
_entity_poly.type
_entity_poly.pdbx_seq_one_letter_code
_entity_poly.pdbx_strand_id
1 'polypeptide(L)'
;MLIQQERLAKIIKTRRLDMGLSQEQLAEKIDKSISFIGQVERGECFPKYETLQALIACLGIDANELFAENPIGRDDLSELFNLTLHMDEKKRSLLIEFARLLHKTPL
;
A
#
# COMPACT_ATOMS: atom_id res chain seq x y z
N MET A 1 2.57 -12.94 -0.54
CA MET A 1 2.29 -11.52 -0.78
C MET A 1 3.61 -10.75 -0.82
N LEU A 2 3.74 -9.83 -1.75
CA LEU A 2 4.97 -9.06 -1.96
C LEU A 2 5.22 -8.00 -0.89
N ILE A 3 4.16 -7.47 -0.30
CA ILE A 3 4.24 -6.53 0.81
C ILE A 3 3.81 -7.29 2.06
N GLN A 4 4.70 -7.37 3.04
CA GLN A 4 4.41 -8.07 4.27
C GLN A 4 3.50 -7.22 5.16
N GLN A 5 2.47 -7.85 5.69
CA GLN A 5 1.47 -7.18 6.53
C GLN A 5 2.09 -6.56 7.78
N GLU A 6 2.98 -7.27 8.43
CA GLU A 6 3.67 -6.78 9.62
C GLU A 6 4.56 -5.58 9.33
N ARG A 7 5.26 -5.62 8.20
CA ARG A 7 6.11 -4.52 7.78
C ARG A 7 5.29 -3.28 7.46
N LEU A 8 4.20 -3.44 6.74
CA LEU A 8 3.30 -2.34 6.42
C LEU A 8 2.75 -1.71 7.70
N ALA A 9 2.30 -2.53 8.64
CA ALA A 9 1.79 -2.06 9.93
C ALA A 9 2.81 -1.17 10.65
N LYS A 10 4.06 -1.62 10.69
CA LYS A 10 5.14 -0.90 11.34
C LYS A 10 5.45 0.43 10.65
N ILE A 11 5.49 0.43 9.32
CA ILE A 11 5.77 1.63 8.54
C ILE A 11 4.66 2.67 8.77
N ILE A 12 3.40 2.25 8.71
CA ILE A 12 2.26 3.15 8.92
C ILE A 12 2.31 3.78 10.30
N LYS A 13 2.51 2.98 11.34
CA LYS A 13 2.57 3.48 12.70
C LYS A 13 3.73 4.45 12.91
N THR A 14 4.92 4.10 12.41
CA THR A 14 6.11 4.92 12.56
C THR A 14 5.93 6.27 11.86
N ARG A 15 5.45 6.26 10.61
CA ARG A 15 5.22 7.49 9.86
C ARG A 15 4.14 8.36 10.50
N ARG A 16 3.07 7.74 10.97
CA ARG A 16 2.02 8.47 11.67
C ARG A 16 2.57 9.20 12.88
N LEU A 17 3.35 8.52 13.70
CA LEU A 17 3.95 9.10 14.90
C LEU A 17 4.94 10.21 14.54
N ASP A 18 5.76 10.00 13.51
CA ASP A 18 6.73 11.00 13.04
C ASP A 18 6.03 12.28 12.57
N MET A 19 4.84 12.17 12.03
CA MET A 19 4.04 13.32 11.60
C MET A 19 3.21 13.95 12.72
N GLY A 20 3.28 13.39 13.92
CA GLY A 20 2.52 13.89 15.07
C GLY A 20 1.03 13.64 14.99
N LEU A 21 0.60 12.64 14.22
CA LEU A 21 -0.82 12.31 14.04
C LEU A 21 -1.26 11.25 15.04
N SER A 22 -2.47 11.42 15.58
CA SER A 22 -3.14 10.35 16.32
C SER A 22 -3.77 9.36 15.35
N GLN A 23 -4.16 8.19 15.84
CA GLN A 23 -4.92 7.23 15.02
C GLN A 23 -6.22 7.85 14.51
N GLU A 24 -6.88 8.64 15.34
CA GLU A 24 -8.11 9.33 14.97
C GLU A 24 -7.87 10.32 13.83
N GLN A 25 -6.80 11.11 13.92
CA GLN A 25 -6.47 12.08 12.88
C GLN A 25 -6.13 11.39 11.56
N LEU A 26 -5.39 10.29 11.60
CA LEU A 26 -5.10 9.53 10.38
C LEU A 26 -6.36 8.94 9.79
N ALA A 27 -7.22 8.35 10.63
CA ALA A 27 -8.49 7.78 10.18
C ALA A 27 -9.35 8.82 9.46
N GLU A 28 -9.43 10.02 10.03
CA GLU A 28 -10.17 11.12 9.43
C GLU A 28 -9.61 11.51 8.07
N LYS A 29 -8.28 11.59 7.94
CA LYS A 29 -7.63 11.96 6.67
C LYS A 29 -7.91 10.99 5.53
N ILE A 30 -8.10 9.73 5.83
CA ILE A 30 -8.34 8.70 4.80
C ILE A 30 -9.78 8.19 4.80
N ASP A 31 -10.66 8.84 5.54
CA ASP A 31 -12.09 8.51 5.62
C ASP A 31 -12.35 7.08 6.07
N LYS A 32 -11.69 6.69 7.16
CA LYS A 32 -11.85 5.36 7.76
C LYS A 32 -12.08 5.50 9.27
N SER A 33 -12.43 4.40 9.92
CA SER A 33 -12.64 4.39 11.37
C SER A 33 -11.31 4.30 12.12
N ILE A 34 -11.32 4.76 13.38
CA ILE A 34 -10.18 4.58 14.28
C ILE A 34 -9.88 3.10 14.46
N SER A 35 -10.92 2.30 14.61
CA SER A 35 -10.80 0.85 14.76
C SER A 35 -10.05 0.22 13.58
N PHE A 36 -10.34 0.67 12.37
CA PHE A 36 -9.65 0.20 11.18
C PHE A 36 -8.14 0.51 11.23
N ILE A 37 -7.80 1.75 11.58
CA ILE A 37 -6.38 2.14 11.72
C ILE A 37 -5.69 1.27 12.77
N GLY A 38 -6.33 1.03 13.91
CA GLY A 38 -5.78 0.16 14.94
C GLY A 38 -5.51 -1.25 14.44
N GLN A 39 -6.45 -1.81 13.67
CA GLN A 39 -6.28 -3.15 13.09
C GLN A 39 -5.11 -3.20 12.10
N VAL A 40 -4.99 -2.19 11.25
CA VAL A 40 -3.88 -2.12 10.29
C VAL A 40 -2.55 -2.02 11.02
N GLU A 41 -2.46 -1.18 12.03
CA GLU A 41 -1.21 -0.95 12.77
C GLU A 41 -0.81 -2.14 13.64
N ARG A 42 -1.77 -3.00 14.01
CA ARG A 42 -1.47 -4.24 14.72
C ARG A 42 -1.15 -5.41 13.79
N GLY A 43 -1.21 -5.18 12.48
CA GLY A 43 -0.98 -6.25 11.51
C GLY A 43 -2.13 -7.24 11.40
N GLU A 44 -3.33 -6.86 11.84
CA GLU A 44 -4.49 -7.75 11.84
C GLU A 44 -5.25 -7.73 10.52
N CYS A 45 -5.08 -6.69 9.72
CA CYS A 45 -5.70 -6.63 8.39
C CYS A 45 -4.78 -5.93 7.40
N PHE A 46 -4.93 -6.28 6.13
CA PHE A 46 -4.24 -5.61 5.03
C PHE A 46 -5.25 -4.73 4.30
N PRO A 47 -4.97 -3.42 4.14
CA PRO A 47 -5.92 -2.53 3.50
C PRO A 47 -6.11 -2.88 2.01
N LYS A 48 -7.29 -2.58 1.50
CA LYS A 48 -7.56 -2.68 0.06
C LYS A 48 -6.70 -1.66 -0.69
N TYR A 49 -6.55 -1.87 -1.99
CA TYR A 49 -5.65 -1.05 -2.81
C TYR A 49 -5.92 0.44 -2.68
N GLU A 50 -7.18 0.87 -2.75
CA GLU A 50 -7.53 2.30 -2.67
C GLU A 50 -7.16 2.89 -1.31
N THR A 51 -7.37 2.13 -0.25
CA THR A 51 -7.03 2.57 1.11
C THR A 51 -5.52 2.60 1.29
N LEU A 52 -4.81 1.61 0.77
CA LEU A 52 -3.34 1.57 0.78
C LEU A 52 -2.78 2.78 0.05
N GLN A 53 -3.33 3.11 -1.11
CA GLN A 53 -2.93 4.28 -1.89
C GLN A 53 -3.11 5.57 -1.07
N ALA A 54 -4.25 5.71 -0.38
CA ALA A 54 -4.52 6.87 0.46
C ALA A 54 -3.53 6.97 1.63
N LEU A 55 -3.22 5.85 2.27
CA LEU A 55 -2.23 5.79 3.35
C LEU A 55 -0.84 6.20 2.87
N ILE A 56 -0.42 5.68 1.73
CA ILE A 56 0.88 5.99 1.15
C ILE A 56 0.98 7.48 0.82
N ALA A 57 -0.06 8.05 0.19
CA ALA A 57 -0.09 9.46 -0.16
C ALA A 57 -0.11 10.35 1.09
N CYS A 58 -0.93 10.00 2.08
CA CYS A 58 -1.07 10.78 3.30
C CYS A 58 0.21 10.80 4.14
N LEU A 59 0.88 9.65 4.25
CA LEU A 59 2.03 9.47 5.11
C LEU A 59 3.38 9.66 4.40
N GLY A 60 3.36 9.89 3.09
CA GLY A 60 4.58 10.07 2.31
C GLY A 60 5.46 8.82 2.27
N ILE A 61 4.85 7.64 2.23
CA ILE A 61 5.59 6.38 2.20
C ILE A 61 6.15 6.15 0.80
N ASP A 62 7.42 5.76 0.73
CA ASP A 62 8.07 5.40 -0.51
C ASP A 62 7.79 3.91 -0.82
N ALA A 63 7.51 3.62 -2.08
CA ALA A 63 7.34 2.24 -2.53
C ALA A 63 8.57 1.38 -2.21
N ASN A 64 9.76 1.95 -2.24
CA ASN A 64 10.98 1.23 -1.88
C ASN A 64 10.96 0.73 -0.43
N GLU A 65 10.36 1.48 0.48
CA GLU A 65 10.20 1.05 1.87
C GLU A 65 9.32 -0.18 1.99
N LEU A 66 8.26 -0.24 1.17
CA LEU A 66 7.31 -1.35 1.20
C LEU A 66 7.94 -2.66 0.72
N PHE A 67 8.86 -2.59 -0.23
CA PHE A 67 9.47 -3.76 -0.86
C PHE A 67 10.91 -4.00 -0.41
N ALA A 68 11.37 -3.30 0.61
CA ALA A 68 12.79 -3.30 1.00
C ALA A 68 13.35 -4.67 1.33
N GLU A 69 12.53 -5.59 1.84
CA GLU A 69 12.95 -6.94 2.20
C GLU A 69 12.67 -7.99 1.12
N ASN A 70 12.12 -7.57 -0.01
CA ASN A 70 11.87 -8.48 -1.12
C ASN A 70 13.14 -8.56 -1.99
N PRO A 71 13.86 -9.69 -1.99
CA PRO A 71 15.16 -9.77 -2.66
C PRO A 71 15.09 -9.88 -4.18
N ILE A 72 13.94 -10.24 -4.75
CA ILE A 72 13.81 -10.53 -6.17
C ILE A 72 12.89 -9.49 -6.83
N GLY A 73 13.43 -8.80 -7.85
CA GLY A 73 12.63 -7.85 -8.62
C GLY A 73 12.15 -6.62 -7.86
N ARG A 74 12.86 -6.26 -6.79
CA ARG A 74 12.45 -5.14 -5.94
C ARG A 74 12.31 -3.82 -6.71
N ASP A 75 13.30 -3.52 -7.55
CA ASP A 75 13.28 -2.26 -8.30
C ASP A 75 12.14 -2.25 -9.32
N ASP A 76 11.93 -3.36 -10.00
CA ASP A 76 10.85 -3.50 -10.97
C ASP A 76 9.48 -3.42 -10.30
N LEU A 77 9.34 -4.05 -9.14
CA LEU A 77 8.09 -4.01 -8.38
C LEU A 77 7.80 -2.61 -7.87
N SER A 78 8.82 -1.91 -7.38
CA SER A 78 8.68 -0.54 -6.91
C SER A 78 8.27 0.39 -8.05
N GLU A 79 8.89 0.24 -9.22
CA GLU A 79 8.54 1.02 -10.40
C GLU A 79 7.09 0.76 -10.83
N LEU A 80 6.71 -0.51 -10.91
CA LEU A 80 5.35 -0.88 -11.28
C LEU A 80 4.33 -0.30 -10.29
N PHE A 81 4.61 -0.41 -9.01
CA PHE A 81 3.74 0.13 -7.98
C PHE A 81 3.58 1.65 -8.11
N ASN A 82 4.69 2.37 -8.29
CA ASN A 82 4.66 3.81 -8.46
C ASN A 82 3.86 4.22 -9.70
N LEU A 83 4.03 3.49 -10.80
CA LEU A 83 3.25 3.75 -12.02
C LEU A 83 1.74 3.59 -11.75
N THR A 84 1.35 2.55 -11.01
CA THR A 84 -0.08 2.32 -10.72
C THR A 84 -0.67 3.41 -9.84
N LEU A 85 0.12 3.98 -8.94
CA LEU A 85 -0.34 5.07 -8.08
C LEU A 85 -0.73 6.33 -8.88
N HIS A 86 -0.11 6.54 -10.04
CA HIS A 86 -0.36 7.71 -10.89
C HIS A 86 -1.35 7.44 -12.01
N MET A 87 -1.87 6.23 -12.10
CA MET A 87 -2.88 5.86 -13.11
C MET A 87 -4.27 6.20 -12.60
N ASP A 88 -5.16 6.58 -13.53
CA ASP A 88 -6.58 6.67 -13.20
C ASP A 88 -7.18 5.27 -13.05
N GLU A 89 -8.40 5.21 -12.55
CA GLU A 89 -9.08 3.95 -12.29
C GLU A 89 -9.21 3.07 -13.55
N LYS A 90 -9.51 3.70 -14.68
CA LYS A 90 -9.69 2.98 -15.95
C LYS A 90 -8.39 2.30 -16.38
N LYS A 91 -7.29 3.03 -16.32
CA LYS A 91 -5.97 2.50 -16.69
C LYS A 91 -5.52 1.39 -15.75
N ARG A 92 -5.76 1.56 -14.45
CA ARG A 92 -5.44 0.50 -13.48
C ARG A 92 -6.24 -0.77 -13.74
N SER A 93 -7.53 -0.62 -14.05
CA SER A 93 -8.38 -1.78 -14.35
C SER A 93 -7.87 -2.54 -15.57
N LEU A 94 -7.47 -1.83 -16.61
CA LEU A 94 -6.90 -2.44 -17.80
C LEU A 94 -5.59 -3.17 -17.48
N LEU A 95 -4.74 -2.57 -16.67
CA LEU A 95 -3.49 -3.19 -16.27
C LEU A 95 -3.74 -4.47 -15.47
N ILE A 96 -4.70 -4.46 -14.57
CA ILE A 96 -5.05 -5.63 -13.77
C ILE A 96 -5.57 -6.75 -14.66
N GLU A 97 -6.44 -6.44 -15.62
CA GLU A 97 -6.95 -7.44 -16.56
C GLU A 97 -5.83 -8.04 -17.40
N PHE A 98 -4.93 -7.20 -17.88
CA PHE A 98 -3.77 -7.65 -18.64
C PHE A 98 -2.88 -8.57 -17.80
N ALA A 99 -2.63 -8.19 -16.55
CA ALA A 99 -1.83 -9.00 -15.64
C ALA A 99 -2.47 -10.37 -15.38
N ARG A 100 -3.80 -10.41 -15.21
CA ARG A 100 -4.53 -11.67 -15.05
C ARG A 100 -4.40 -12.55 -16.27
N LEU A 101 -4.51 -11.96 -17.45
CA LEU A 101 -4.36 -12.69 -18.71
C LEU A 101 -2.96 -13.30 -18.82
N LEU A 102 -1.93 -12.52 -18.53
CA LEU A 102 -0.55 -13.01 -18.54
C LEU A 102 -0.34 -14.15 -17.54
N HIS A 103 -0.94 -14.04 -16.37
CA HIS A 103 -0.83 -15.05 -15.32
C HIS A 103 -1.41 -16.40 -15.79
N LYS A 104 -2.49 -16.36 -16.56
CA LYS A 104 -3.15 -17.56 -17.09
C LYS A 104 -2.46 -18.15 -18.32
N THR A 105 -1.60 -17.38 -18.97
CA THR A 105 -0.95 -17.81 -20.21
C THR A 105 0.34 -18.54 -19.88
N PRO A 106 0.46 -19.82 -20.26
CA PRO A 106 1.72 -20.53 -20.09
C PRO A 106 2.74 -20.00 -21.11
N LEU A 107 3.89 -19.59 -20.61
CA LEU A 107 5.00 -19.08 -21.45
C LEU A 107 6.14 -20.06 -21.49
#